data_7785a8aa673102131fdc85be89f32b43
#
_entry.id   7785a8aa673102131fdc85be89f32b43
#
_cell.length_a   1.000
_cell.length_b   1.000
_cell.length_c   1.000
_cell.angle_alpha   90.00
_cell.angle_beta   90.00
_cell.angle_gamma   90.00
#
_symmetry.space_group_name_H-M   'P 1'
#
loop_
_entity.id
_entity.type
_entity.pdbx_description
1 polymer ?
#
loop_
_entity_poly.entity_id
_entity_poly.type
_entity_poly.pdbx_seq_one_letter_code
_entity_poly.pdbx_strand_id
1 'polypeptide(L)'
;MYDGTVRMAGENPYYSAESFSQWSGLYTIAVTDTSVLGILPNGTLLSAGDDGWVRTLDTGSDLARCISYSVSEGTIAGLRPDGTVAAYGLAGGSGTADWTDIIQLRTRPGVVYGLCRDGTVRTSGTGAGEETWRDIIFLLASPSGLLGIQNDGTLHISGDFPAALQSSVSAAHIW
;
A
#
# COMPACT_ATOMS: atom_id res chain seq x y z
N MET A 1 -9.24 -22.10 15.30
CA MET A 1 -7.89 -21.56 15.04
C MET A 1 -7.82 -21.32 13.54
N TYR A 2 -7.49 -20.13 13.10
CA TYR A 2 -7.29 -19.85 11.67
C TYR A 2 -5.97 -20.47 11.26
N ASP A 3 -5.96 -21.26 10.18
CA ASP A 3 -4.77 -21.97 9.70
C ASP A 3 -3.90 -21.13 8.75
N GLY A 4 -4.36 -19.92 8.41
CA GLY A 4 -3.66 -18.99 7.50
C GLY A 4 -3.55 -19.53 6.08
N THR A 5 -4.46 -20.40 5.65
CA THR A 5 -4.49 -20.87 4.25
C THR A 5 -5.19 -19.85 3.35
N VAL A 6 -4.86 -19.91 2.06
CA VAL A 6 -5.47 -19.06 1.02
C VAL A 6 -6.42 -19.88 0.15
N ARG A 7 -7.55 -19.29 -0.18
CA ARG A 7 -8.47 -19.82 -1.15
C ARG A 7 -8.75 -18.79 -2.23
N MET A 8 -8.72 -19.22 -3.47
CA MET A 8 -9.00 -18.39 -4.64
C MET A 8 -10.37 -18.78 -5.20
N ALA A 9 -11.14 -17.77 -5.59
CA ALA A 9 -12.35 -17.92 -6.39
C ALA A 9 -12.22 -17.02 -7.64
N GLY A 10 -12.66 -17.51 -8.79
CA GLY A 10 -12.51 -16.84 -10.08
C GLY A 10 -11.25 -17.26 -10.82
N GLU A 11 -11.00 -16.60 -11.93
CA GLU A 11 -9.88 -16.86 -12.84
C GLU A 11 -8.96 -15.65 -12.91
N ASN A 12 -7.65 -15.90 -13.01
CA ASN A 12 -6.64 -14.88 -13.24
C ASN A 12 -5.57 -15.46 -14.19
N PRO A 13 -5.08 -14.69 -15.18
CA PRO A 13 -4.09 -15.19 -16.13
C PRO A 13 -2.69 -15.42 -15.54
N TYR A 14 -2.39 -14.83 -14.39
CA TYR A 14 -1.06 -14.86 -13.78
C TYR A 14 -0.92 -15.90 -12.67
N TYR A 15 -2.02 -16.34 -12.03
CA TYR A 15 -1.98 -17.30 -10.93
C TYR A 15 -3.29 -18.11 -10.84
N SER A 16 -3.22 -19.28 -10.25
CA SER A 16 -4.34 -20.21 -10.06
C SER A 16 -4.47 -20.63 -8.61
N ALA A 17 -5.54 -21.34 -8.26
CA ALA A 17 -5.73 -21.88 -6.92
C ALA A 17 -4.56 -22.80 -6.48
N GLU A 18 -3.94 -23.51 -7.42
CA GLU A 18 -2.78 -24.37 -7.14
C GLU A 18 -1.56 -23.58 -6.69
N SER A 19 -1.40 -22.32 -7.14
CA SER A 19 -0.31 -21.44 -6.73
C SER A 19 -0.25 -21.23 -5.22
N PHE A 20 -1.37 -21.41 -4.53
CA PHE A 20 -1.51 -21.21 -3.08
C PHE A 20 -1.57 -22.52 -2.28
N SER A 21 -1.47 -23.69 -2.92
CA SER A 21 -1.69 -25.00 -2.28
C SER A 21 -0.74 -25.27 -1.11
N GLN A 22 0.44 -24.67 -1.12
CA GLN A 22 1.46 -24.80 -0.06
C GLN A 22 1.47 -23.62 0.93
N TRP A 23 0.58 -22.64 0.74
CA TRP A 23 0.54 -21.47 1.60
C TRP A 23 -0.26 -21.74 2.86
N SER A 24 0.38 -21.56 4.01
CA SER A 24 -0.24 -21.71 5.33
C SER A 24 0.44 -20.81 6.34
N GLY A 25 -0.20 -20.58 7.48
CA GLY A 25 0.35 -19.76 8.56
C GLY A 25 0.49 -18.28 8.22
N LEU A 26 -0.21 -17.80 7.18
CA LEU A 26 -0.15 -16.39 6.77
C LEU A 26 -0.74 -15.48 7.84
N TYR A 27 -0.08 -14.34 8.06
CA TYR A 27 -0.60 -13.23 8.83
C TYR A 27 -1.57 -12.38 7.99
N THR A 28 -1.20 -12.10 6.74
CA THR A 28 -2.02 -11.33 5.81
C THR A 28 -1.67 -11.65 4.36
N ILE A 29 -2.53 -11.23 3.46
CA ILE A 29 -2.29 -11.26 2.01
C ILE A 29 -2.51 -9.88 1.41
N ALA A 30 -1.81 -9.61 0.32
CA ALA A 30 -2.04 -8.45 -0.54
C ALA A 30 -2.15 -8.91 -1.99
N VAL A 31 -3.01 -8.27 -2.74
CA VAL A 31 -3.28 -8.61 -4.14
C VAL A 31 -3.02 -7.38 -5.00
N THR A 32 -2.28 -7.58 -6.07
CA THR A 32 -2.11 -6.63 -7.18
C THR A 32 -2.81 -7.18 -8.44
N ASP A 33 -2.77 -6.44 -9.52
CA ASP A 33 -3.38 -6.91 -10.79
C ASP A 33 -2.74 -8.20 -11.30
N THR A 34 -1.44 -8.39 -11.07
CA THR A 34 -0.64 -9.48 -11.64
C THR A 34 -0.09 -10.45 -10.60
N SER A 35 -0.11 -10.11 -9.32
CA SER A 35 0.54 -10.88 -8.26
C SER A 35 -0.29 -10.97 -6.99
N VAL A 36 -0.06 -12.02 -6.22
CA VAL A 36 -0.51 -12.15 -4.83
C VAL A 36 0.70 -12.32 -3.93
N LEU A 37 0.74 -11.57 -2.84
CA LEU A 37 1.75 -11.68 -1.80
C LEU A 37 1.13 -12.20 -0.53
N GLY A 38 1.74 -13.23 0.05
CA GLY A 38 1.47 -13.70 1.40
C GLY A 38 2.55 -13.20 2.35
N ILE A 39 2.18 -12.72 3.52
CA ILE A 39 3.12 -12.25 4.54
C ILE A 39 2.99 -13.14 5.76
N LEU A 40 4.07 -13.80 6.13
CA LEU A 40 4.14 -14.62 7.34
C LEU A 40 4.40 -13.75 8.58
N PRO A 41 4.05 -14.23 9.79
CA PRO A 41 4.28 -13.49 11.04
C PRO A 41 5.74 -13.09 11.27
N ASN A 42 6.68 -13.82 10.70
CA ASN A 42 8.12 -13.52 10.78
C ASN A 42 8.61 -12.53 9.71
N GLY A 43 7.70 -11.98 8.88
CA GLY A 43 8.00 -11.04 7.79
C GLY A 43 8.42 -11.70 6.48
N THR A 44 8.50 -13.03 6.41
CA THR A 44 8.78 -13.73 5.15
C THR A 44 7.66 -13.48 4.15
N LEU A 45 8.05 -13.17 2.92
CA LEU A 45 7.13 -13.00 1.80
C LEU A 45 7.01 -14.30 1.00
N LEU A 46 5.79 -14.68 0.73
CA LEU A 46 5.42 -15.65 -0.30
C LEU A 46 4.81 -14.89 -1.48
N SER A 47 5.01 -15.35 -2.69
CA SER A 47 4.49 -14.68 -3.88
C SER A 47 4.00 -15.68 -4.91
N ALA A 48 2.99 -15.27 -5.67
CA ALA A 48 2.47 -15.99 -6.83
C ALA A 48 2.07 -14.98 -7.90
N GLY A 49 2.22 -15.36 -9.18
CA GLY A 49 1.94 -14.50 -10.33
C GLY A 49 3.21 -13.91 -10.93
N ASP A 50 3.13 -12.70 -11.49
CA ASP A 50 4.28 -11.96 -12.00
C ASP A 50 5.00 -11.29 -10.83
N ASP A 51 5.81 -12.09 -10.13
CA ASP A 51 6.40 -11.78 -8.85
C ASP A 51 7.92 -11.53 -8.91
N GLY A 52 8.47 -11.36 -10.08
CA GLY A 52 9.92 -11.21 -10.28
C GLY A 52 10.54 -10.11 -9.42
N TRP A 53 9.82 -9.03 -9.18
CA TRP A 53 10.25 -7.94 -8.31
C TRP A 53 10.31 -8.33 -6.83
N VAL A 54 9.41 -9.21 -6.36
CA VAL A 54 9.38 -9.66 -4.95
C VAL A 54 10.63 -10.48 -4.63
N ARG A 55 11.07 -11.30 -5.56
CA ARG A 55 12.25 -12.16 -5.40
C ARG A 55 13.57 -11.38 -5.28
N THR A 56 13.56 -10.12 -5.69
CA THR A 56 14.72 -9.22 -5.57
C THR A 56 14.76 -8.46 -4.25
N LEU A 57 13.69 -8.56 -3.42
CA LEU A 57 13.61 -7.84 -2.16
C LEU A 57 14.33 -8.60 -1.06
N ASP A 58 15.32 -7.96 -0.45
CA ASP A 58 15.88 -8.38 0.83
C ASP A 58 15.18 -7.59 1.95
N THR A 59 14.03 -8.10 2.38
CA THR A 59 13.22 -7.44 3.42
C THR A 59 13.69 -7.81 4.83
N GLY A 60 14.53 -8.85 4.96
CA GLY A 60 14.94 -9.37 6.25
C GLY A 60 13.74 -9.66 7.17
N SER A 61 13.84 -9.26 8.44
CA SER A 61 12.75 -9.36 9.43
C SER A 61 11.97 -8.05 9.61
N ASP A 62 12.24 -7.04 8.81
CA ASP A 62 11.69 -5.69 9.01
C ASP A 62 10.16 -5.64 8.88
N LEU A 63 9.60 -6.47 8.01
CA LEU A 63 8.17 -6.59 7.84
C LEU A 63 7.49 -7.39 8.97
N ALA A 64 8.21 -8.17 9.76
CA ALA A 64 7.65 -9.01 10.83
C ALA A 64 6.95 -8.22 11.94
N ARG A 65 7.31 -6.95 12.10
CA ARG A 65 6.81 -6.08 13.18
C ARG A 65 5.73 -5.11 12.74
N CYS A 66 5.29 -5.22 11.48
CA CYS A 66 4.31 -4.30 10.95
C CYS A 66 2.89 -4.74 11.33
N ILE A 67 2.02 -3.75 11.61
CA ILE A 67 0.61 -3.95 11.97
C ILE A 67 -0.32 -3.78 10.77
N SER A 68 0.16 -3.16 9.71
CA SER A 68 -0.56 -3.05 8.44
C SER A 68 0.41 -2.97 7.27
N TYR A 69 -0.08 -3.31 6.09
CA TYR A 69 0.71 -3.33 4.86
C TYR A 69 -0.05 -2.66 3.74
N SER A 70 0.69 -2.02 2.86
CA SER A 70 0.21 -1.55 1.56
C SER A 70 1.12 -2.08 0.47
N VAL A 71 0.53 -2.64 -0.57
CA VAL A 71 1.27 -3.26 -1.69
C VAL A 71 0.71 -2.74 -3.00
N SER A 72 1.58 -2.45 -3.91
CA SER A 72 1.30 -2.19 -5.32
C SER A 72 2.38 -2.86 -6.16
N GLU A 73 2.21 -2.86 -7.48
CA GLU A 73 3.21 -3.42 -8.37
C GLU A 73 4.59 -2.82 -8.09
N GLY A 74 5.57 -3.67 -7.79
CA GLY A 74 6.94 -3.26 -7.52
C GLY A 74 7.19 -2.54 -6.18
N THR A 75 6.21 -2.43 -5.28
CA THR A 75 6.36 -1.69 -4.02
C THR A 75 5.59 -2.35 -2.88
N ILE A 76 6.23 -2.55 -1.73
CA ILE A 76 5.60 -2.95 -0.47
C ILE A 76 6.01 -1.98 0.64
N ALA A 77 5.05 -1.58 1.47
CA ALA A 77 5.30 -0.80 2.67
C ALA A 77 4.55 -1.40 3.87
N GLY A 78 5.23 -1.50 4.99
CA GLY A 78 4.71 -1.96 6.27
C GLY A 78 4.76 -0.84 7.32
N LEU A 79 3.66 -0.64 8.04
CA LEU A 79 3.54 0.29 9.15
C LEU A 79 3.82 -0.44 10.45
N ARG A 80 4.75 0.07 11.25
CA ARG A 80 5.03 -0.46 12.59
C ARG A 80 4.15 0.21 13.66
N PRO A 81 3.98 -0.43 14.83
CA PRO A 81 3.16 0.11 15.92
C PRO A 81 3.63 1.49 16.44
N ASP A 82 4.90 1.80 16.30
CA ASP A 82 5.52 3.06 16.72
C ASP A 82 5.36 4.19 15.70
N GLY A 83 4.67 3.93 14.57
CA GLY A 83 4.47 4.89 13.49
C GLY A 83 5.64 5.01 12.52
N THR A 84 6.67 4.17 12.64
CA THR A 84 7.76 4.07 11.65
C THR A 84 7.37 3.16 10.49
N VAL A 85 8.12 3.21 9.40
CA VAL A 85 7.79 2.54 8.14
C VAL A 85 8.96 1.67 7.69
N ALA A 86 8.63 0.47 7.20
CA ALA A 86 9.52 -0.36 6.39
C ALA A 86 9.00 -0.38 4.95
N ALA A 87 9.77 0.09 3.99
CA ALA A 87 9.35 0.11 2.59
C ALA A 87 10.43 -0.44 1.67
N TYR A 88 10.00 -1.21 0.68
CA TYR A 88 10.84 -1.93 -0.26
C TYR A 88 10.23 -1.84 -1.67
N GLY A 89 11.08 -1.87 -2.69
CA GLY A 89 10.64 -1.92 -4.08
C GLY A 89 11.58 -1.20 -5.04
N LEU A 90 11.19 -1.20 -6.31
CA LEU A 90 12.04 -0.75 -7.43
C LEU A 90 12.42 0.74 -7.39
N ALA A 91 11.67 1.58 -6.68
CA ALA A 91 11.96 3.02 -6.58
C ALA A 91 11.55 3.66 -5.24
N GLY A 92 10.86 2.97 -4.33
CA GLY A 92 10.16 3.60 -3.21
C GLY A 92 10.72 3.36 -1.81
N GLY A 93 11.74 2.52 -1.65
CA GLY A 93 12.21 2.14 -0.30
C GLY A 93 13.13 3.16 0.37
N SER A 94 13.79 4.03 -0.39
CA SER A 94 14.91 4.83 0.11
C SER A 94 14.53 6.14 0.81
N GLY A 95 13.27 6.54 0.83
CA GLY A 95 12.85 7.84 1.36
C GLY A 95 11.94 7.76 2.58
N THR A 96 11.79 6.59 3.22
CA THR A 96 10.87 6.42 4.36
C THR A 96 11.58 6.19 5.70
N ALA A 97 12.91 6.15 5.72
CA ALA A 97 13.68 5.79 6.90
C ALA A 97 13.53 6.75 8.08
N ASP A 98 13.23 8.02 7.81
CA ASP A 98 13.02 9.09 8.78
C ASP A 98 11.53 9.33 9.09
N TRP A 99 10.64 8.49 8.55
CA TRP A 99 9.21 8.66 8.78
C TRP A 99 8.81 8.18 10.18
N THR A 100 8.13 9.06 10.89
CA THR A 100 7.55 8.82 12.22
C THR A 100 6.11 9.31 12.24
N ASP A 101 5.35 8.90 13.24
CA ASP A 101 3.95 9.32 13.46
C ASP A 101 3.00 8.97 12.30
N ILE A 102 3.38 8.00 11.47
CA ILE A 102 2.53 7.50 10.39
C ILE A 102 1.40 6.65 11.00
N ILE A 103 0.17 6.92 10.56
CA ILE A 103 -1.04 6.21 10.98
C ILE A 103 -1.70 5.42 9.86
N GLN A 104 -1.37 5.73 8.61
CA GLN A 104 -1.86 5.01 7.44
C GLN A 104 -0.82 5.01 6.33
N LEU A 105 -0.69 3.89 5.63
CA LEU A 105 0.14 3.77 4.42
C LEU A 105 -0.70 3.49 3.19
N ARG A 106 -0.27 4.03 2.06
CA ARG A 106 -0.73 3.68 0.72
C ARG A 106 0.46 3.60 -0.21
N THR A 107 0.37 2.71 -1.19
CA THR A 107 1.40 2.55 -2.23
C THR A 107 0.80 2.67 -3.62
N ARG A 108 1.61 3.15 -4.53
CA ARG A 108 1.48 3.02 -5.98
C ARG A 108 2.80 2.48 -6.52
N PRO A 109 2.86 2.02 -7.77
CA PRO A 109 4.12 1.60 -8.36
C PRO A 109 5.21 2.68 -8.18
N GLY A 110 6.26 2.34 -7.43
CA GLY A 110 7.38 3.24 -7.13
C GLY A 110 7.11 4.38 -6.14
N VAL A 111 5.95 4.43 -5.50
CA VAL A 111 5.60 5.52 -4.57
C VAL A 111 5.00 4.96 -3.27
N VAL A 112 5.43 5.51 -2.16
CA VAL A 112 4.84 5.28 -0.84
C VAL A 112 4.27 6.59 -0.31
N TYR A 113 3.03 6.54 0.18
CA TYR A 113 2.36 7.65 0.86
C TYR A 113 2.14 7.28 2.32
N GLY A 114 2.48 8.19 3.22
CA GLY A 114 2.23 8.10 4.64
C GLY A 114 1.32 9.23 5.12
N LEU A 115 0.20 8.89 5.73
CA LEU A 115 -0.61 9.85 6.46
C LEU A 115 -0.05 9.97 7.88
N CYS A 116 0.35 11.17 8.26
CA CYS A 116 0.81 11.48 9.60
C CYS A 116 -0.38 11.72 10.54
N ARG A 117 -0.16 11.51 11.81
CA ARG A 117 -1.15 11.74 12.88
C ARG A 117 -1.67 13.19 12.93
N ASP A 118 -0.88 14.15 12.47
CA ASP A 118 -1.24 15.57 12.42
C ASP A 118 -2.03 15.96 11.16
N GLY A 119 -2.38 14.99 10.31
CA GLY A 119 -3.13 15.20 9.07
C GLY A 119 -2.27 15.64 7.89
N THR A 120 -0.95 15.66 8.02
CA THR A 120 -0.05 15.89 6.88
C THR A 120 0.20 14.60 6.11
N VAL A 121 0.61 14.72 4.85
CA VAL A 121 0.96 13.58 4.00
C VAL A 121 2.44 13.64 3.68
N ARG A 122 3.12 12.51 3.82
CA ARG A 122 4.49 12.29 3.37
C ARG A 122 4.49 11.43 2.11
N THR A 123 5.40 11.73 1.20
CA THR A 123 5.56 11.00 -0.05
C THR A 123 7.00 10.57 -0.23
N SER A 124 7.23 9.32 -0.63
CA SER A 124 8.54 8.80 -1.03
C SER A 124 8.43 8.24 -2.44
N GLY A 125 9.38 8.57 -3.29
CA GLY A 125 9.35 8.24 -4.72
C GLY A 125 8.96 9.43 -5.57
N THR A 126 8.31 9.20 -6.70
CA THR A 126 7.96 10.25 -7.68
C THR A 126 6.55 10.84 -7.43
N GLY A 127 6.18 11.06 -6.17
CA GLY A 127 4.95 11.77 -5.80
C GLY A 127 5.04 13.26 -6.14
N ALA A 128 3.90 13.92 -6.31
CA ALA A 128 3.86 15.33 -6.69
C ALA A 128 2.76 16.09 -5.94
N GLY A 129 3.16 16.93 -4.99
CA GLY A 129 2.29 17.96 -4.41
C GLY A 129 1.43 17.53 -3.23
N GLU A 130 1.38 16.26 -2.88
CA GLU A 130 0.57 15.74 -1.77
C GLU A 130 1.11 16.21 -0.41
N GLU A 131 2.39 16.56 -0.31
CA GLU A 131 3.02 17.08 0.91
C GLU A 131 2.44 18.44 1.34
N THR A 132 1.71 19.12 0.46
CA THR A 132 0.98 20.36 0.78
C THR A 132 -0.35 20.11 1.45
N TRP A 133 -0.87 18.88 1.41
CA TRP A 133 -2.16 18.52 1.99
C TRP A 133 -2.12 18.59 3.52
N ARG A 134 -3.21 19.09 4.10
CA ARG A 134 -3.35 19.29 5.55
C ARG A 134 -4.72 18.79 6.00
N ASP A 135 -4.82 18.47 7.28
CA ASP A 135 -6.07 18.01 7.91
C ASP A 135 -6.66 16.78 7.25
N ILE A 136 -5.81 15.97 6.60
CA ILE A 136 -6.21 14.72 5.97
C ILE A 136 -6.49 13.68 7.06
N ILE A 137 -7.64 13.00 6.94
CA ILE A 137 -8.04 11.93 7.86
C ILE A 137 -8.02 10.54 7.22
N PHE A 138 -7.95 10.47 5.90
CA PHE A 138 -7.93 9.21 5.18
C PHE A 138 -7.29 9.34 3.81
N LEU A 139 -6.51 8.31 3.41
CA LEU A 139 -5.92 8.19 2.08
C LEU A 139 -6.44 6.95 1.37
N LEU A 140 -6.67 7.08 0.06
CA LEU A 140 -6.94 5.98 -0.85
C LEU A 140 -6.05 6.12 -2.07
N ALA A 141 -5.30 5.07 -2.41
CA ALA A 141 -4.48 5.03 -3.61
C ALA A 141 -5.12 4.12 -4.67
N SER A 142 -4.94 4.51 -5.92
CA SER A 142 -5.24 3.72 -7.12
C SER A 142 -4.04 3.78 -8.06
N PRO A 143 -3.97 2.96 -9.11
CA PRO A 143 -2.92 3.08 -10.11
C PRO A 143 -2.83 4.48 -10.74
N SER A 144 -3.97 5.18 -10.87
CA SER A 144 -4.04 6.52 -11.47
C SER A 144 -3.61 7.65 -10.54
N GLY A 145 -3.69 7.48 -9.20
CA GLY A 145 -3.38 8.58 -8.29
C GLY A 145 -3.72 8.31 -6.82
N LEU A 146 -3.68 9.37 -6.05
CA LEU A 146 -4.01 9.41 -4.63
C LEU A 146 -5.23 10.29 -4.40
N LEU A 147 -6.12 9.84 -3.52
CA LEU A 147 -7.24 10.60 -2.98
C LEU A 147 -7.00 10.81 -1.48
N GLY A 148 -7.26 12.02 -1.00
CA GLY A 148 -7.26 12.37 0.42
C GLY A 148 -8.62 12.92 0.82
N ILE A 149 -9.13 12.48 1.96
CA ILE A 149 -10.32 13.05 2.59
C ILE A 149 -9.85 13.95 3.72
N GLN A 150 -10.25 15.21 3.68
CA GLN A 150 -10.00 16.18 4.74
C GLN A 150 -11.05 16.05 5.85
N ASN A 151 -10.77 16.54 7.04
CA ASN A 151 -11.65 16.46 8.21
C ASN A 151 -13.01 17.18 8.04
N ASP A 152 -13.10 18.12 7.10
CA ASP A 152 -14.35 18.81 6.73
C ASP A 152 -15.13 18.13 5.60
N GLY A 153 -14.66 16.96 5.15
CA GLY A 153 -15.24 16.20 4.04
C GLY A 153 -14.74 16.61 2.66
N THR A 154 -13.85 17.59 2.56
CA THR A 154 -13.25 17.97 1.28
C THR A 154 -12.38 16.82 0.73
N LEU A 155 -12.49 16.58 -0.58
CA LEU A 155 -11.66 15.61 -1.29
C LEU A 155 -10.48 16.31 -1.98
N HIS A 156 -9.30 15.76 -1.77
CA HIS A 156 -8.09 16.11 -2.48
C HIS A 156 -7.74 15.01 -3.48
N ILE A 157 -7.31 15.40 -4.68
CA ILE A 157 -6.91 14.47 -5.75
C ILE A 157 -5.52 14.85 -6.24
N SER A 158 -4.67 13.84 -6.36
CA SER A 158 -3.37 13.95 -7.04
C SER A 158 -3.21 12.77 -8.00
N GLY A 159 -2.81 13.04 -9.24
CA GLY A 159 -2.62 12.06 -10.28
C GLY A 159 -3.56 12.20 -11.47
N ASP A 160 -3.58 11.17 -12.32
CA ASP A 160 -4.30 11.15 -13.59
C ASP A 160 -5.69 10.49 -13.44
N PHE A 161 -6.63 11.27 -12.93
CA PHE A 161 -8.01 10.84 -12.81
C PHE A 161 -8.87 11.42 -13.95
N PRO A 162 -9.94 10.70 -14.37
CA PRO A 162 -10.87 11.23 -15.37
C PRO A 162 -11.42 12.62 -14.98
N ALA A 163 -11.55 13.53 -15.94
CA ALA A 163 -12.02 14.90 -15.73
C ALA A 163 -13.39 14.96 -15.02
N ALA A 164 -14.25 13.97 -15.27
CA ALA A 164 -15.56 13.85 -14.60
C ALA A 164 -15.41 13.66 -13.08
N LEU A 165 -14.40 12.93 -12.62
CA LEU A 165 -14.12 12.76 -11.19
C LEU A 165 -13.55 14.05 -10.59
N GLN A 166 -12.62 14.69 -11.31
CA GLN A 166 -12.00 15.95 -10.86
C GLN A 166 -13.05 17.07 -10.71
N SER A 167 -14.03 17.16 -11.62
CA SER A 167 -15.11 18.14 -11.54
C SER A 167 -16.13 17.85 -10.44
N SER A 168 -16.42 16.57 -10.17
CA SER A 168 -17.36 16.19 -9.10
C SER A 168 -16.77 16.42 -7.71
N VAL A 169 -15.46 16.28 -7.54
CA VAL A 169 -14.77 16.52 -6.26
C VAL A 169 -14.78 17.99 -5.88
N SER A 170 -14.68 18.91 -6.86
CA SER A 170 -14.78 20.35 -6.59
C SER A 170 -16.17 20.79 -6.09
N ALA A 171 -17.18 19.91 -6.19
CA ALA A 171 -18.58 20.20 -5.83
C ALA A 171 -19.07 19.40 -4.60
N ALA A 172 -18.30 18.42 -4.12
CA ALA A 172 -18.74 17.52 -3.06
C ALA A 172 -18.20 17.97 -1.70
N HIS A 173 -19.07 18.58 -0.89
CA HIS A 173 -18.93 18.49 0.57
C HIS A 173 -19.60 17.19 1.01
N ILE A 174 -18.81 16.22 1.45
CA ILE A 174 -19.33 14.98 2.03
C ILE A 174 -19.53 15.24 3.52
N TRP A 175 -20.77 15.07 3.99
CA TRP A 175 -21.19 15.23 5.39
C TRP A 175 -20.75 14.05 6.25
#